data_6c3f6e9c212a004b2c13c99cff687a8f
#
_entry.id   6c3f6e9c212a004b2c13c99cff687a8f
#
_cell.length_a   1.000
_cell.length_b   1.000
_cell.length_c   1.000
_cell.angle_alpha   90.00
_cell.angle_beta   90.00
_cell.angle_gamma   90.00
#
_symmetry.space_group_name_H-M   'P 1'
#
loop_
_entity.id
_entity.type
_entity.pdbx_description
1 polymer ?
#
loop_
_entity_poly.entity_id
_entity_poly.type
_entity_poly.pdbx_seq_one_letter_code
_entity_poly.pdbx_strand_id
1 'polypeptide(L)'
;MENVFIMDHPLIQHKISMLRNKNTGTNEFRKLIEEIAVLMGYEALRDLPLEDVEIETPIEKCKSPMIAGKKLAVVPVLRAGLGMVNGITTLVPSAKIGHIGLYRDPETHEPHEYYCKLPDPIEQRLIVLTDPMLATGGSAVDAVRMIKQHGGKNIKCMFVIAAPEGLERLHREHPDVQILSLIHISEPTRPRLIS
;
A
#
# COMPACT_ATOMS: atom_id res chain seq x y z
N MET A 1 -16.10 4.71 -9.30
CA MET A 1 -14.82 5.39 -8.98
C MET A 1 -13.78 4.79 -9.91
N GLU A 2 -13.22 5.61 -10.80
CA GLU A 2 -12.45 5.14 -11.96
C GLU A 2 -11.06 4.58 -11.58
N ASN A 3 -10.50 5.00 -10.45
CA ASN A 3 -9.17 4.59 -9.98
C ASN A 3 -9.18 3.68 -8.75
N VAL A 4 -10.30 3.01 -8.47
CA VAL A 4 -10.43 2.07 -7.35
C VAL A 4 -10.52 0.66 -7.89
N PHE A 5 -9.55 -0.17 -7.53
CA PHE A 5 -9.43 -1.54 -7.99
C PHE A 5 -9.65 -2.51 -6.82
N ILE A 6 -10.70 -3.32 -6.94
CA ILE A 6 -10.96 -4.40 -5.99
C ILE A 6 -10.34 -5.66 -6.56
N MET A 7 -9.46 -6.26 -5.79
CA MET A 7 -8.76 -7.47 -6.20
C MET A 7 -9.57 -8.70 -5.79
N ASP A 8 -10.14 -9.36 -6.79
CA ASP A 8 -10.95 -10.57 -6.62
C ASP A 8 -10.19 -11.79 -7.17
N HIS A 9 -9.41 -12.42 -6.30
CA HIS A 9 -8.69 -13.65 -6.61
C HIS A 9 -8.97 -14.71 -5.53
N PRO A 10 -9.27 -15.98 -5.87
CA PRO A 10 -9.64 -17.01 -4.89
C PRO A 10 -8.63 -17.18 -3.76
N LEU A 11 -7.33 -17.11 -4.04
CA LEU A 11 -6.29 -17.21 -3.02
C LEU A 11 -6.31 -16.01 -2.05
N ILE A 12 -6.59 -14.83 -2.55
CA ILE A 12 -6.74 -13.62 -1.73
C ILE A 12 -7.97 -13.77 -0.83
N GLN A 13 -9.10 -14.19 -1.39
CA GLN A 13 -10.35 -14.41 -0.64
C GLN A 13 -10.15 -15.44 0.47
N HIS A 14 -9.43 -16.53 0.19
CA HIS A 14 -9.08 -17.53 1.19
C HIS A 14 -8.27 -16.93 2.35
N LYS A 15 -7.19 -16.19 2.05
CA LYS A 15 -6.33 -15.58 3.05
C LYS A 15 -7.06 -14.52 3.88
N ILE A 16 -7.92 -13.74 3.26
CA ILE A 16 -8.76 -12.77 3.96
C ILE A 16 -9.74 -13.45 4.91
N SER A 17 -10.35 -14.56 4.50
CA SER A 17 -11.24 -15.32 5.36
C SER A 17 -10.51 -15.82 6.61
N MET A 18 -9.27 -16.30 6.46
CA MET A 18 -8.42 -16.66 7.60
C MET A 18 -8.09 -15.43 8.46
N LEU A 19 -7.69 -14.31 7.84
CA LEU A 19 -7.33 -13.06 8.53
C LEU A 19 -8.49 -12.54 9.40
N ARG A 20 -9.72 -12.65 8.91
CA ARG A 20 -10.94 -12.16 9.59
C ARG A 20 -11.44 -13.10 10.67
N ASN A 21 -10.94 -14.31 10.77
CA ASN A 21 -11.34 -15.25 11.79
C ASN A 21 -10.90 -14.75 13.18
N LYS A 22 -11.85 -14.64 14.11
CA LYS A 22 -11.59 -14.18 15.49
C LYS A 22 -10.56 -15.03 16.26
N ASN A 23 -10.34 -16.27 15.82
CA ASN A 23 -9.40 -17.21 16.45
C ASN A 23 -7.99 -17.13 15.85
N THR A 24 -7.77 -16.33 14.80
CA THR A 24 -6.45 -16.15 14.20
C THR A 24 -5.52 -15.47 15.19
N GLY A 25 -4.46 -16.17 15.54
CA GLY A 25 -3.45 -15.70 16.48
C GLY A 25 -2.57 -14.58 15.89
N THR A 26 -1.91 -13.81 16.74
CA THR A 26 -1.12 -12.64 16.34
C THR A 26 -0.03 -12.98 15.32
N ASN A 27 0.66 -14.11 15.47
CA ASN A 27 1.73 -14.51 14.55
C ASN A 27 1.17 -14.89 13.18
N GLU A 28 0.08 -15.63 13.14
CA GLU A 28 -0.60 -16.02 11.92
C GLU A 28 -1.18 -14.78 11.22
N PHE A 29 -1.78 -13.86 11.95
CA PHE A 29 -2.27 -12.59 11.43
C PHE A 29 -1.17 -11.79 10.72
N ARG A 30 0.01 -11.64 11.33
CA ARG A 30 1.15 -10.94 10.71
C ARG A 30 1.62 -11.62 9.42
N LYS A 31 1.70 -12.96 9.45
CA LYS A 31 2.09 -13.74 8.27
C LYS A 31 1.08 -13.59 7.13
N LEU A 32 -0.22 -13.64 7.44
CA LEU A 32 -1.28 -13.43 6.45
C LEU A 32 -1.24 -12.04 5.83
N ILE A 33 -0.99 -10.98 6.62
CA ILE A 33 -0.82 -9.62 6.09
C ILE A 33 0.36 -9.56 5.12
N GLU A 34 1.49 -10.17 5.45
CA GLU A 34 2.66 -10.22 4.56
C GLU A 34 2.37 -10.99 3.26
N GLU A 35 1.76 -12.16 3.35
CA GLU A 35 1.37 -12.97 2.19
C GLU A 35 0.35 -12.26 1.29
N ILE A 36 -0.62 -11.57 1.88
CA ILE A 36 -1.59 -10.74 1.16
C ILE A 36 -0.87 -9.58 0.49
N ALA A 37 0.07 -8.92 1.16
CA ALA A 37 0.86 -7.83 0.59
C ALA A 37 1.70 -8.26 -0.62
N VAL A 38 2.20 -9.50 -0.65
CA VAL A 38 2.86 -10.08 -1.85
C VAL A 38 1.88 -10.13 -3.02
N LEU A 39 0.69 -10.68 -2.81
CA LEU A 39 -0.31 -10.83 -3.87
C LEU A 39 -0.82 -9.47 -4.37
N MET A 40 -1.07 -8.54 -3.46
CA MET A 40 -1.45 -7.18 -3.80
C MET A 40 -0.33 -6.43 -4.53
N GLY A 41 0.91 -6.59 -4.07
CA GLY A 41 2.09 -5.99 -4.68
C GLY A 41 2.30 -6.47 -6.11
N TYR A 42 2.09 -7.75 -6.39
CA TYR A 42 2.16 -8.29 -7.75
C TYR A 42 1.20 -7.55 -8.69
N GLU A 43 -0.04 -7.33 -8.30
CA GLU A 43 -1.00 -6.57 -9.11
C GLU A 43 -0.70 -5.08 -9.15
N ALA A 44 -0.33 -4.48 -8.02
CA ALA A 44 0.00 -3.05 -7.96
C ALA A 44 1.19 -2.68 -8.86
N LEU A 45 2.08 -3.61 -9.13
CA LEU A 45 3.29 -3.41 -9.93
C LEU A 45 3.16 -3.87 -11.40
N ARG A 46 1.95 -4.21 -11.85
CA ARG A 46 1.68 -4.73 -13.20
C ARG A 46 2.10 -3.79 -14.32
N ASP A 47 2.05 -2.49 -14.11
CA ASP A 47 2.35 -1.42 -15.07
C ASP A 47 3.74 -0.79 -14.88
N LEU A 48 4.64 -1.46 -14.15
CA LEU A 48 6.03 -1.00 -14.07
C LEU A 48 6.65 -0.93 -15.46
N PRO A 49 7.30 0.19 -15.80
CA PRO A 49 7.96 0.32 -17.08
C PRO A 49 9.16 -0.63 -17.19
N LEU A 50 9.34 -1.19 -18.37
CA LEU A 50 10.48 -2.05 -18.71
C LEU A 50 11.40 -1.32 -19.70
N GLU A 51 12.69 -1.63 -19.62
CA GLU A 51 13.71 -1.21 -20.58
C GLU A 51 14.55 -2.40 -21.01
N ASP A 52 14.97 -2.42 -22.26
CA ASP A 52 15.84 -3.47 -22.78
C ASP A 52 17.29 -3.24 -22.32
N VAL A 53 17.81 -4.19 -21.55
CA VAL A 53 19.19 -4.20 -21.07
C VAL A 53 19.95 -5.34 -21.71
N GLU A 54 21.19 -5.07 -22.14
CA GLU A 54 22.07 -6.12 -22.64
C GLU A 54 22.49 -7.05 -21.48
N ILE A 55 22.19 -8.32 -21.63
CA ILE A 55 22.59 -9.37 -20.69
C ILE A 55 23.39 -10.45 -21.41
N GLU A 56 24.16 -11.23 -20.68
CA GLU A 56 24.85 -12.41 -21.16
C GLU A 56 24.23 -13.66 -20.58
N THR A 57 23.68 -14.50 -21.45
CA THR A 57 23.16 -15.81 -21.08
C THR A 57 24.26 -16.86 -21.23
N PRO A 58 24.10 -18.07 -20.73
CA PRO A 58 25.06 -19.16 -20.96
C PRO A 58 25.30 -19.50 -22.45
N ILE A 59 24.43 -19.01 -23.36
CA ILE A 59 24.50 -19.33 -24.78
C ILE A 59 25.00 -18.11 -25.59
N GLU A 60 24.43 -16.90 -25.35
CA GLU A 60 24.74 -15.70 -26.14
C GLU A 60 24.41 -14.40 -25.37
N LYS A 61 24.93 -13.29 -25.90
CA LYS A 61 24.53 -11.94 -25.50
C LYS A 61 23.22 -11.57 -26.18
N CYS A 62 22.27 -11.09 -25.40
CA CYS A 62 20.97 -10.68 -25.90
C CYS A 62 20.42 -9.47 -25.13
N LYS A 63 19.39 -8.82 -25.70
CA LYS A 63 18.61 -7.81 -24.99
C LYS A 63 17.46 -8.46 -24.26
N SER A 64 17.25 -8.08 -23.01
CA SER A 64 16.18 -8.59 -22.15
C SER A 64 15.48 -7.47 -21.41
N PRO A 65 14.15 -7.56 -21.23
CA PRO A 65 13.40 -6.55 -20.51
C PRO A 65 13.71 -6.59 -19.01
N MET A 66 14.07 -5.46 -18.46
CA MET A 66 14.27 -5.25 -17.03
C MET A 66 13.46 -4.04 -16.55
N ILE A 67 13.11 -4.02 -15.27
CA ILE A 67 12.38 -2.88 -14.71
C ILE A 67 13.21 -1.61 -14.86
N ALA A 68 12.63 -0.60 -15.54
CA ALA A 68 13.31 0.64 -15.88
C ALA A 68 13.50 1.60 -14.70
N GLY A 69 14.56 2.37 -14.74
CA GLY A 69 14.79 3.56 -13.92
C GLY A 69 14.89 3.38 -12.42
N LYS A 70 14.67 4.46 -11.70
CA LYS A 70 14.53 4.50 -10.22
C LYS A 70 13.10 4.14 -9.85
N LYS A 71 12.92 2.95 -9.43
CA LYS A 71 11.80 2.07 -9.63
C LYS A 71 10.69 2.29 -8.61
N LEU A 72 10.90 1.92 -7.38
CA LEU A 72 9.85 1.76 -6.39
C LEU A 72 10.23 2.42 -5.06
N ALA A 73 9.26 3.08 -4.44
CA ALA A 73 9.29 3.46 -3.04
C ALA A 73 8.07 2.84 -2.33
N VAL A 74 8.30 2.13 -1.25
CA VAL A 74 7.24 1.64 -0.37
C VAL A 74 7.16 2.57 0.83
N VAL A 75 5.99 3.12 1.09
CA VAL A 75 5.78 4.12 2.14
C VAL A 75 4.65 3.65 3.07
N PRO A 76 4.98 2.94 4.15
CA PRO A 76 3.99 2.57 5.16
C PRO A 76 3.52 3.77 5.98
N VAL A 77 2.22 3.82 6.24
CA VAL A 77 1.66 4.66 7.30
C VAL A 77 1.95 3.98 8.63
N LEU A 78 2.76 4.62 9.45
CA LEU A 78 3.19 4.05 10.71
C LEU A 78 2.03 4.00 11.72
N ARG A 79 1.93 2.96 12.49
CA ARG A 79 2.77 1.75 12.58
C ARG A 79 2.23 0.58 11.78
N ALA A 80 0.92 0.54 11.50
CA ALA A 80 0.21 -0.61 10.94
C ALA A 80 0.71 -0.99 9.53
N GLY A 81 1.02 -0.01 8.69
CA GLY A 81 1.51 -0.22 7.32
C GLY A 81 2.82 -1.01 7.22
N LEU A 82 3.63 -1.04 8.29
CA LEU A 82 4.88 -1.82 8.33
C LEU A 82 4.66 -3.31 8.05
N GLY A 83 3.53 -3.87 8.45
CA GLY A 83 3.22 -5.29 8.22
C GLY A 83 3.15 -5.69 6.74
N MET A 84 2.97 -4.72 5.84
CA MET A 84 2.87 -4.97 4.39
C MET A 84 4.20 -4.78 3.65
N VAL A 85 5.19 -4.14 4.27
CA VAL A 85 6.45 -3.75 3.60
C VAL A 85 7.24 -4.96 3.11
N ASN A 86 7.42 -5.97 3.97
CA ASN A 86 8.19 -7.17 3.63
C ASN A 86 7.61 -7.90 2.41
N GLY A 87 6.29 -8.02 2.32
CA GLY A 87 5.63 -8.66 1.19
C GLY A 87 5.98 -7.98 -0.14
N ILE A 88 6.00 -6.64 -0.18
CA ILE A 88 6.32 -5.90 -1.40
C ILE A 88 7.81 -5.96 -1.71
N THR A 89 8.68 -5.81 -0.71
CA THR A 89 10.13 -5.84 -0.89
C THR A 89 10.64 -7.23 -1.27
N THR A 90 9.91 -8.29 -0.96
CA THR A 90 10.19 -9.64 -1.48
C THR A 90 10.07 -9.70 -3.01
N LEU A 91 9.12 -8.97 -3.60
CA LEU A 91 8.95 -8.89 -5.06
C LEU A 91 10.00 -7.99 -5.72
N VAL A 92 10.33 -6.87 -5.08
CA VAL A 92 11.31 -5.89 -5.58
C VAL A 92 12.30 -5.55 -4.46
N PRO A 93 13.35 -6.36 -4.27
CA PRO A 93 14.33 -6.15 -3.18
C PRO A 93 15.08 -4.81 -3.26
N SER A 94 15.14 -4.21 -4.44
CA SER A 94 15.76 -2.88 -4.66
C SER A 94 14.84 -1.70 -4.33
N ALA A 95 13.59 -1.95 -3.91
CA ALA A 95 12.67 -0.91 -3.49
C ALA A 95 13.24 -0.10 -2.32
N LYS A 96 13.06 1.22 -2.38
CA LYS A 96 13.41 2.09 -1.25
C LYS A 96 12.23 2.19 -0.30
N ILE A 97 12.51 2.32 0.98
CA ILE A 97 11.46 2.44 2.00
C ILE A 97 11.49 3.87 2.54
N GLY A 98 10.33 4.53 2.48
CA GLY A 98 10.05 5.76 3.22
C GLY A 98 9.15 5.45 4.40
N HIS A 99 8.90 6.44 5.26
CA HIS A 99 8.00 6.27 6.39
C HIS A 99 7.22 7.56 6.63
N ILE A 100 5.93 7.42 6.88
CA ILE A 100 5.07 8.52 7.30
C ILE A 100 4.43 8.15 8.63
N GLY A 101 4.67 8.96 9.65
CA GLY A 101 4.08 8.85 10.96
C GLY A 101 3.03 9.94 11.18
N LEU A 102 1.79 9.49 11.43
CA LEU A 102 0.66 10.35 11.73
C LEU A 102 0.06 9.94 13.07
N TYR A 103 -0.27 10.91 13.91
CA TYR A 103 -1.13 10.68 15.08
C TYR A 103 -2.35 11.59 14.98
N ARG A 104 -3.42 11.18 15.61
CA ARG A 104 -4.60 12.03 15.74
C ARG A 104 -4.57 12.74 17.08
N ASP A 105 -4.76 14.03 17.05
CA ASP A 105 -4.95 14.80 18.27
C ASP A 105 -6.14 14.22 19.05
N PRO A 106 -6.00 13.94 20.34
CA PRO A 106 -7.06 13.31 21.13
C PRO A 106 -8.29 14.21 21.33
N GLU A 107 -8.15 15.54 21.22
CA GLU A 107 -9.23 16.50 21.43
C GLU A 107 -9.88 16.92 20.09
N THR A 108 -9.06 17.30 19.10
CA THR A 108 -9.56 17.79 17.82
C THR A 108 -9.78 16.71 16.78
N HIS A 109 -9.20 15.52 16.98
CA HIS A 109 -9.15 14.41 16.03
C HIS A 109 -8.47 14.77 14.69
N GLU A 110 -7.78 15.90 14.64
CA GLU A 110 -6.99 16.30 13.48
C GLU A 110 -5.72 15.45 13.38
N PRO A 111 -5.35 15.05 12.16
CA PRO A 111 -4.11 14.33 11.95
C PRO A 111 -2.91 15.28 12.03
N HIS A 112 -1.94 14.90 12.84
CA HIS A 112 -0.67 15.60 12.95
C HIS A 112 0.48 14.70 12.48
N GLU A 113 1.35 15.28 11.67
CA GLU A 113 2.61 14.66 11.31
C GLU A 113 3.57 14.66 12.50
N TYR A 114 4.14 13.51 12.83
CA TYR A 114 5.27 13.44 13.74
C TYR A 114 6.54 12.90 13.08
N TYR A 115 6.41 12.33 11.87
CA TYR A 115 7.55 11.80 11.14
C TYR A 115 7.24 11.69 9.65
N CYS A 116 8.12 12.25 8.81
CA CYS A 116 8.08 12.03 7.37
C CYS A 116 9.51 11.92 6.85
N LYS A 117 9.86 10.76 6.35
CA LYS A 117 11.14 10.54 5.65
C LYS A 117 10.88 9.73 4.39
N LEU A 118 11.05 10.37 3.25
CA LEU A 118 10.87 9.77 1.95
C LEU A 118 12.21 9.55 1.25
N PRO A 119 12.36 8.52 0.42
CA PRO A 119 13.60 8.27 -0.32
C PRO A 119 13.79 9.26 -1.47
N ASP A 120 14.95 9.84 -1.57
CA ASP A 120 15.33 10.77 -2.62
C ASP A 120 15.89 10.04 -3.87
N PRO A 121 15.55 10.47 -5.09
CA PRO A 121 14.48 11.38 -5.48
C PRO A 121 13.12 10.67 -5.51
N ILE A 122 12.15 11.20 -4.79
CA ILE A 122 10.80 10.59 -4.69
C ILE A 122 9.96 10.82 -5.96
N GLU A 123 10.17 11.94 -6.65
CA GLU A 123 9.43 12.34 -7.85
C GLU A 123 9.66 11.41 -9.07
N GLN A 124 10.72 10.59 -9.03
CA GLN A 124 11.09 9.65 -10.10
C GLN A 124 10.64 8.21 -9.79
N ARG A 125 9.89 8.01 -8.71
CA ARG A 125 9.50 6.66 -8.25
C ARG A 125 8.01 6.44 -8.39
N LEU A 126 7.63 5.19 -8.66
CA LEU A 126 6.32 4.70 -8.28
C LEU A 126 6.29 4.58 -6.75
N ILE A 127 5.31 5.20 -6.12
CA ILE A 127 5.17 5.22 -4.67
C ILE A 127 3.99 4.33 -4.30
N VAL A 128 4.25 3.30 -3.50
CA VAL A 128 3.22 2.43 -2.95
C VAL A 128 3.05 2.77 -1.48
N LEU A 129 1.98 3.51 -1.19
CA LEU A 129 1.54 3.79 0.17
C LEU A 129 0.82 2.56 0.73
N THR A 130 1.22 2.08 1.90
CA THR A 130 0.63 0.89 2.51
C THR A 130 0.03 1.19 3.88
N ASP A 131 -1.21 0.76 4.05
CA ASP A 131 -1.90 0.71 5.34
C ASP A 131 -2.89 -0.47 5.29
N PRO A 132 -2.94 -1.38 6.24
CA PRO A 132 -3.86 -2.51 6.20
C PRO A 132 -5.33 -2.10 6.25
N MET A 133 -5.67 -0.91 6.74
CA MET A 133 -7.06 -0.51 6.94
C MET A 133 -7.34 0.94 6.56
N LEU A 134 -8.20 1.13 5.58
CA LEU A 134 -8.79 2.42 5.21
C LEU A 134 -10.17 2.54 5.86
N ALA A 135 -10.25 3.17 7.03
CA ALA A 135 -11.53 3.40 7.72
C ALA A 135 -12.20 4.71 7.23
N THR A 136 -11.99 5.83 7.91
CA THR A 136 -12.55 7.13 7.53
C THR A 136 -11.77 7.88 6.45
N GLY A 137 -10.62 7.34 6.03
CA GLY A 137 -9.75 7.91 4.99
C GLY A 137 -8.85 9.06 5.42
N GLY A 138 -9.01 9.61 6.62
CA GLY A 138 -8.25 10.80 7.06
C GLY A 138 -6.75 10.62 6.98
N SER A 139 -6.19 9.59 7.62
CA SER A 139 -4.74 9.34 7.62
C SER A 139 -4.19 9.07 6.21
N ALA A 140 -4.94 8.36 5.37
CA ALA A 140 -4.52 8.10 4.00
C ALA A 140 -4.49 9.38 3.15
N VAL A 141 -5.52 10.24 3.28
CA VAL A 141 -5.58 11.54 2.60
C VAL A 141 -4.37 12.41 2.98
N ASP A 142 -4.07 12.50 4.28
CA ASP A 142 -2.96 13.32 4.74
C ASP A 142 -1.61 12.74 4.35
N ALA A 143 -1.44 11.41 4.40
CA ALA A 143 -0.23 10.75 3.93
C ALA A 143 0.02 11.01 2.43
N VAL A 144 -1.01 10.91 1.59
CA VAL A 144 -0.90 11.24 0.16
C VAL A 144 -0.56 12.71 -0.05
N ARG A 145 -1.20 13.62 0.71
CA ARG A 145 -0.89 15.06 0.66
C ARG A 145 0.58 15.33 0.98
N MET A 146 1.12 14.70 2.02
CA MET A 146 2.52 14.82 2.41
C MET A 146 3.46 14.32 1.32
N ILE A 147 3.18 13.15 0.72
CA ILE A 147 3.97 12.63 -0.40
C ILE A 147 4.00 13.63 -1.56
N LYS A 148 2.85 14.20 -1.91
CA LYS A 148 2.75 15.22 -2.99
C LYS A 148 3.52 16.50 -2.66
N GLN A 149 3.46 16.95 -1.41
CA GLN A 149 4.24 18.11 -0.95
C GLN A 149 5.75 17.91 -1.07
N HIS A 150 6.21 16.67 -0.93
CA HIS A 150 7.62 16.29 -1.16
C HIS A 150 7.96 15.97 -2.62
N GLY A 151 7.03 16.23 -3.55
CA GLY A 151 7.25 16.05 -4.99
C GLY A 151 6.84 14.68 -5.56
N GLY A 152 6.27 13.78 -4.74
CA GLY A 152 5.77 12.49 -5.21
C GLY A 152 4.58 12.65 -6.15
N LYS A 153 4.63 11.99 -7.33
CA LYS A 153 3.64 12.17 -8.41
C LYS A 153 2.88 10.89 -8.73
N ASN A 154 3.57 9.77 -8.84
CA ASN A 154 2.96 8.50 -9.20
C ASN A 154 2.71 7.69 -7.92
N ILE A 155 1.47 7.74 -7.42
CA ILE A 155 1.09 7.18 -6.12
C ILE A 155 0.02 6.11 -6.31
N LYS A 156 0.26 4.95 -5.72
CA LYS A 156 -0.73 3.89 -5.53
C LYS A 156 -0.90 3.64 -4.04
N CYS A 157 -2.14 3.50 -3.59
CA CYS A 157 -2.45 3.16 -2.21
C CYS A 157 -2.91 1.70 -2.13
N MET A 158 -2.39 0.94 -1.18
CA MET A 158 -2.76 -0.44 -0.95
C MET A 158 -3.37 -0.60 0.44
N PHE A 159 -4.62 -1.05 0.48
CA PHE A 159 -5.37 -1.32 1.69
C PHE A 159 -5.91 -2.76 1.67
N VAL A 160 -5.64 -3.53 2.71
CA VAL A 160 -6.22 -4.89 2.80
C VAL A 160 -7.73 -4.80 2.95
N ILE A 161 -8.19 -3.88 3.77
CA ILE A 161 -9.61 -3.63 4.05
C ILE A 161 -9.89 -2.14 3.86
N ALA A 162 -10.97 -1.82 3.16
CA ALA A 162 -11.40 -0.44 2.96
C ALA A 162 -12.90 -0.27 3.23
N ALA A 163 -13.25 0.76 3.99
CA ALA A 163 -14.62 1.18 4.17
C ALA A 163 -15.05 2.10 3.01
N PRO A 164 -16.32 2.04 2.56
CA PRO A 164 -16.80 2.87 1.46
C PRO A 164 -16.56 4.37 1.67
N GLU A 165 -16.82 4.87 2.86
CA GLU A 165 -16.60 6.28 3.21
C GLU A 165 -15.13 6.70 3.12
N GLY A 166 -14.21 5.80 3.45
CA GLY A 166 -12.77 6.05 3.34
C GLY A 166 -12.32 6.11 1.87
N LEU A 167 -12.86 5.21 1.05
CA LEU A 167 -12.61 5.19 -0.40
C LEU A 167 -13.14 6.45 -1.07
N GLU A 168 -14.38 6.84 -0.78
CA GLU A 168 -15.01 8.05 -1.33
C GLU A 168 -14.22 9.29 -0.95
N ARG A 169 -13.80 9.40 0.31
CA ARG A 169 -13.00 10.52 0.80
C ARG A 169 -11.65 10.59 0.11
N LEU A 170 -10.91 9.48 0.06
CA LEU A 170 -9.59 9.44 -0.56
C LEU A 170 -9.67 9.74 -2.06
N HIS A 171 -10.63 9.16 -2.76
CA HIS A 171 -10.84 9.43 -4.18
C HIS A 171 -11.27 10.88 -4.48
N ARG A 172 -12.09 11.48 -3.64
CA ARG A 172 -12.50 12.88 -3.79
C ARG A 172 -11.33 13.86 -3.58
N GLU A 173 -10.51 13.62 -2.55
CA GLU A 173 -9.38 14.50 -2.22
C GLU A 173 -8.17 14.28 -3.16
N HIS A 174 -8.00 13.06 -3.67
CA HIS A 174 -6.90 12.66 -4.53
C HIS A 174 -7.39 11.78 -5.70
N PRO A 175 -8.11 12.35 -6.69
CA PRO A 175 -8.70 11.57 -7.79
C PRO A 175 -7.66 10.97 -8.74
N ASP A 176 -6.43 11.46 -8.71
CA ASP A 176 -5.29 11.01 -9.50
C ASP A 176 -4.56 9.78 -8.92
N VAL A 177 -4.90 9.39 -7.69
CA VAL A 177 -4.26 8.26 -7.01
C VAL A 177 -4.99 6.96 -7.29
N GLN A 178 -4.27 5.91 -7.62
CA GLN A 178 -4.83 4.57 -7.72
C GLN A 178 -4.98 3.93 -6.33
N ILE A 179 -6.14 3.34 -6.09
CA ILE A 179 -6.45 2.68 -4.82
C ILE A 179 -6.70 1.20 -5.09
N LEU A 180 -5.90 0.34 -4.46
CA LEU A 180 -6.07 -1.11 -4.50
C LEU A 180 -6.57 -1.60 -3.14
N SER A 181 -7.66 -2.35 -3.15
CA SER A 181 -8.24 -2.94 -1.94
C SER A 181 -8.79 -4.33 -2.21
N LEU A 182 -8.98 -5.13 -1.17
CA LEU A 182 -9.45 -6.52 -1.30
C LEU A 182 -10.90 -6.68 -0.88
N ILE A 183 -11.35 -5.94 0.10
CA ILE A 183 -12.72 -6.00 0.62
C ILE A 183 -13.23 -4.59 0.90
N HIS A 184 -14.44 -4.33 0.44
CA HIS A 184 -15.25 -3.22 0.94
C HIS A 184 -16.10 -3.76 2.10
N ILE A 185 -15.82 -3.33 3.33
CA ILE A 185 -16.63 -3.71 4.47
C ILE A 185 -17.76 -2.71 4.63
N SER A 186 -18.96 -3.18 4.40
CA SER A 186 -20.19 -2.59 4.96
C SER A 186 -20.66 -3.36 6.20
N GLU A 187 -19.75 -4.00 6.94
CA GLU A 187 -20.12 -4.59 8.22
C GLU A 187 -20.32 -3.47 9.24
N PRO A 188 -21.42 -3.52 10.04
CA PRO A 188 -21.60 -2.57 11.12
C PRO A 188 -20.38 -2.62 12.04
N THR A 189 -19.79 -1.47 12.29
CA THR A 189 -18.66 -1.30 13.18
C THR A 189 -18.96 -2.04 14.49
N ARG A 190 -18.09 -3.00 14.84
CA ARG A 190 -18.15 -3.62 16.17
C ARG A 190 -18.24 -2.51 17.21
N PRO A 191 -19.21 -2.55 18.13
CA PRO A 191 -19.18 -1.65 19.26
C PRO A 191 -17.83 -1.88 19.96
N ARG A 192 -17.09 -0.80 20.18
CA ARG A 192 -15.85 -0.84 20.94
C ARG A 192 -16.21 -1.36 22.33
N LEU A 193 -15.86 -2.59 22.61
CA LEU A 193 -15.68 -3.04 23.98
C LEU A 193 -14.37 -2.38 24.46
N ILE A 194 -14.54 -1.18 25.01
CA ILE A 194 -13.51 -0.55 25.82
C ILE A 194 -13.64 -1.18 27.19
N SER A 195 -12.67 -1.92 27.59
CA SER A 195 -12.36 -2.22 28.98
C SER A 195 -10.87 -1.99 29.18
#